data_132b7aeef797ac321496ee42eaf6d96e
#
_entry.id   132b7aeef797ac321496ee42eaf6d96e
#
_cell.length_a   1.000
_cell.length_b   1.000
_cell.length_c   1.000
_cell.angle_alpha   90.00
_cell.angle_beta   90.00
_cell.angle_gamma   90.00
#
_symmetry.space_group_name_H-M   'P 1'
#
loop_
_entity.id
_entity.type
_entity.pdbx_description
1 polymer ?
#
loop_
_entity_poly.entity_id
_entity_poly.type
_entity_poly.pdbx_seq_one_letter_code
_entity_poly.pdbx_strand_id
1 'polypeptide(L)'
;MKQIIILFGLIFLVGCNSNEKNPVIPKKLDAYFENSSNVNLDKEIRLKYIDSAKNIIQEASENDSIKIKNYFKLANRYFILLEYDKYKETTTKILDISESINDSLNIAKAEYYLGD
;
A
#
# COMPACT_ATOMS: atom_id res chain seq x y z
N MET A 1 -54.58 -8.83 -13.99
CA MET A 1 -53.99 -9.78 -13.04
C MET A 1 -52.71 -10.45 -13.51
N LYS A 2 -52.24 -10.19 -14.68
CA LYS A 2 -51.05 -10.87 -15.22
C LYS A 2 -49.80 -9.94 -15.33
N GLN A 3 -49.89 -8.76 -14.76
CA GLN A 3 -48.85 -7.73 -14.95
C GLN A 3 -47.94 -7.55 -13.77
N ILE A 4 -48.13 -8.32 -12.72
CA ILE A 4 -47.34 -8.16 -11.48
C ILE A 4 -46.01 -8.92 -11.52
N ILE A 5 -45.83 -9.80 -12.49
CA ILE A 5 -44.68 -10.72 -12.54
C ILE A 5 -43.44 -10.10 -13.22
N ILE A 6 -43.61 -9.00 -13.93
CA ILE A 6 -42.53 -8.42 -14.73
C ILE A 6 -41.62 -7.48 -13.93
N LEU A 7 -42.05 -7.07 -12.75
CA LEU A 7 -41.28 -6.11 -11.92
C LEU A 7 -40.20 -6.76 -11.06
N PHE A 8 -40.15 -8.06 -10.96
CA PHE A 8 -39.18 -8.76 -10.13
C PHE A 8 -37.84 -9.05 -10.81
N GLY A 9 -37.77 -8.93 -12.13
CA GLY A 9 -36.57 -9.25 -12.89
C GLY A 9 -35.50 -8.15 -12.91
N LEU A 10 -35.84 -6.95 -12.48
CA LEU A 10 -34.98 -5.78 -12.63
C LEU A 10 -34.13 -5.44 -11.39
N ILE A 11 -34.40 -6.11 -10.28
CA ILE A 11 -33.72 -5.79 -9.01
C ILE A 11 -32.38 -6.51 -8.88
N PHE A 12 -32.11 -7.50 -9.72
CA PHE A 12 -30.88 -8.29 -9.63
C PHE A 12 -29.62 -7.66 -10.26
N LEU A 13 -29.75 -6.55 -10.95
CA LEU A 13 -28.65 -5.94 -11.68
C LEU A 13 -27.84 -4.92 -10.86
N VAL A 14 -28.25 -4.62 -9.64
CA VAL A 14 -27.59 -3.59 -8.82
C VAL A 14 -26.57 -4.16 -7.85
N GLY A 15 -26.44 -5.48 -7.77
CA GLY A 15 -25.60 -6.13 -6.75
C GLY A 15 -24.15 -6.41 -7.13
N CYS A 16 -23.71 -6.09 -8.35
CA CYS A 16 -22.42 -6.60 -8.85
C CYS A 16 -21.26 -5.60 -8.85
N ASN A 17 -21.44 -4.38 -8.37
CA ASN A 17 -20.40 -3.35 -8.51
C ASN A 17 -19.66 -3.00 -7.22
N SER A 18 -19.65 -3.86 -6.24
CA SER A 18 -18.99 -3.57 -4.95
C SER A 18 -17.47 -3.79 -4.93
N ASN A 19 -16.86 -4.17 -6.05
CA ASN A 19 -15.43 -4.52 -6.11
C ASN A 19 -14.58 -3.59 -6.98
N GLU A 20 -15.07 -2.44 -7.34
CA GLU A 20 -14.21 -1.46 -7.99
C GLU A 20 -13.21 -0.90 -6.96
N LYS A 21 -11.97 -1.37 -7.05
CA LYS A 21 -10.84 -0.75 -6.37
C LYS A 21 -10.81 0.72 -6.77
N ASN A 22 -10.86 1.60 -5.79
CA ASN A 22 -10.79 3.03 -6.05
C ASN A 22 -9.46 3.35 -6.75
N PRO A 23 -9.43 3.64 -8.07
CA PRO A 23 -8.18 3.83 -8.81
C PRO A 23 -7.43 5.10 -8.42
N VAL A 24 -8.02 5.94 -7.60
CA VAL A 24 -7.42 7.20 -7.13
C VAL A 24 -6.28 6.94 -6.14
N ILE A 25 -6.43 5.96 -5.26
CA ILE A 25 -5.43 5.66 -4.24
C ILE A 25 -4.12 5.16 -4.85
N PRO A 26 -4.08 4.15 -5.75
CA PRO A 26 -2.85 3.71 -6.38
C PRO A 26 -2.13 4.82 -7.15
N LYS A 27 -2.86 5.64 -7.91
CA LYS A 27 -2.27 6.76 -8.67
C LYS A 27 -1.64 7.81 -7.76
N LYS A 28 -2.30 8.12 -6.66
CA LYS A 28 -1.82 9.09 -5.67
C LYS A 28 -0.57 8.57 -4.96
N LEU A 29 -0.58 7.30 -4.60
CA LEU A 29 0.58 6.63 -3.99
C LEU A 29 1.79 6.63 -4.92
N ASP A 30 1.60 6.26 -6.19
CA ASP A 30 2.65 6.28 -7.20
C ASP A 30 3.22 7.68 -7.40
N ALA A 31 2.39 8.70 -7.43
CA ALA A 31 2.82 10.10 -7.53
C ALA A 31 3.68 10.52 -6.34
N TYR A 32 3.34 10.11 -5.13
CA TYR A 32 4.15 10.41 -3.96
C TYR A 32 5.50 9.70 -4.01
N PHE A 33 5.55 8.43 -4.42
CA PHE A 33 6.82 7.72 -4.59
C PHE A 33 7.68 8.35 -5.69
N GLU A 34 7.10 8.76 -6.80
CA GLU A 34 7.81 9.43 -7.88
C GLU A 34 8.41 10.76 -7.40
N ASN A 35 7.60 11.60 -6.76
CA ASN A 35 8.07 12.89 -6.24
C ASN A 35 9.16 12.71 -5.17
N SER A 36 9.05 11.69 -4.33
CA SER A 36 10.09 11.37 -3.33
C SER A 36 11.42 10.98 -3.95
N SER A 37 11.42 10.51 -5.19
CA SER A 37 12.62 10.14 -5.94
C SER A 37 13.23 11.28 -6.71
N ASN A 38 12.58 12.43 -6.79
CA ASN A 38 13.07 13.58 -7.53
C ASN A 38 14.26 14.23 -6.82
N VAL A 39 15.44 14.01 -7.36
CA VAL A 39 16.71 14.52 -6.79
C VAL A 39 16.86 16.04 -6.82
N ASN A 40 16.02 16.72 -7.61
CA ASN A 40 15.99 18.18 -7.67
C ASN A 40 15.22 18.82 -6.51
N LEU A 41 14.50 18.01 -5.72
CA LEU A 41 13.78 18.48 -4.54
C LEU A 41 14.65 18.30 -3.29
N ASP A 42 14.51 19.24 -2.36
CA ASP A 42 15.18 19.16 -1.07
C ASP A 42 14.75 17.91 -0.29
N LYS A 43 15.66 17.39 0.53
CA LYS A 43 15.41 16.20 1.35
C LYS A 43 14.12 16.31 2.17
N GLU A 44 13.87 17.46 2.78
CA GLU A 44 12.65 17.68 3.60
C GLU A 44 11.37 17.54 2.79
N ILE A 45 11.36 18.06 1.56
CA ILE A 45 10.21 17.95 0.66
C ILE A 45 10.01 16.50 0.24
N ARG A 46 11.09 15.81 -0.10
CA ARG A 46 11.06 14.39 -0.45
C ARG A 46 10.53 13.54 0.71
N LEU A 47 10.93 13.83 1.93
CA LEU A 47 10.42 13.16 3.14
C LEU A 47 8.92 13.38 3.35
N LYS A 48 8.41 14.59 3.08
CA LYS A 48 6.97 14.86 3.15
C LYS A 48 6.17 13.98 2.19
N TYR A 49 6.68 13.76 0.98
CA TYR A 49 6.05 12.84 0.03
C TYR A 49 6.07 11.39 0.53
N ILE A 50 7.19 10.96 1.12
CA ILE A 50 7.30 9.61 1.70
C ILE A 50 6.33 9.44 2.87
N ASP A 51 6.25 10.40 3.77
CA ASP A 51 5.33 10.36 4.92
C ASP A 51 3.85 10.37 4.45
N SER A 52 3.55 11.08 3.37
CA SER A 52 2.23 11.04 2.74
C SER A 52 1.93 9.67 2.14
N ALA A 53 2.90 9.04 1.49
CA ALA A 53 2.77 7.68 0.99
C ALA A 53 2.54 6.68 2.14
N LYS A 54 3.28 6.82 3.24
CA LYS A 54 3.11 6.01 4.45
C LYS A 54 1.67 6.07 4.97
N ASN A 55 1.11 7.25 5.08
CA ASN A 55 -0.27 7.44 5.55
C ASN A 55 -1.28 6.72 4.65
N ILE A 56 -1.12 6.80 3.33
CA ILE A 56 -1.98 6.09 2.39
C ILE A 56 -1.87 4.58 2.58
N ILE A 57 -0.67 4.04 2.71
CA ILE A 57 -0.45 2.60 2.89
C ILE A 57 -1.09 2.11 4.20
N GLN A 58 -0.96 2.88 5.28
CA GLN A 58 -1.51 2.54 6.59
C GLN A 58 -3.04 2.53 6.59
N GLU A 59 -3.67 3.48 5.91
CA GLU A 59 -5.12 3.64 5.88
C GLU A 59 -5.82 2.79 4.82
N ALA A 60 -5.09 2.31 3.82
CA ALA A 60 -5.66 1.53 2.73
C ALA A 60 -6.15 0.15 3.22
N SER A 61 -7.36 -0.23 2.79
CA SER A 61 -7.94 -1.55 3.02
C SER A 61 -7.44 -2.55 1.97
N GLU A 62 -6.13 -2.60 1.75
CA GLU A 62 -5.53 -3.53 0.81
C GLU A 62 -5.13 -4.84 1.49
N ASN A 63 -5.00 -5.92 0.70
CA ASN A 63 -4.54 -7.19 1.22
C ASN A 63 -3.07 -7.10 1.68
N ASP A 64 -2.67 -8.01 2.54
CA ASP A 64 -1.35 -7.99 3.16
C ASP A 64 -0.20 -8.08 2.15
N SER A 65 -0.37 -8.83 1.06
CA SER A 65 0.66 -8.94 0.02
C SER A 65 0.92 -7.60 -0.67
N ILE A 66 -0.12 -6.83 -0.94
CA ILE A 66 0.01 -5.49 -1.53
C ILE A 66 0.61 -4.52 -0.52
N LYS A 67 0.19 -4.58 0.74
CA LYS A 67 0.79 -3.78 1.81
C LYS A 67 2.27 -4.05 1.97
N ILE A 68 2.70 -5.30 2.00
CA ILE A 68 4.11 -5.68 2.07
C ILE A 68 4.89 -5.07 0.93
N LYS A 69 4.40 -5.20 -0.30
CA LYS A 69 5.04 -4.61 -1.48
C LYS A 69 5.21 -3.10 -1.35
N ASN A 70 4.19 -2.41 -0.89
CA ASN A 70 4.22 -0.96 -0.72
C ASN A 70 5.14 -0.54 0.43
N TYR A 71 5.17 -1.27 1.52
CA TYR A 71 6.11 -1.03 2.62
C TYR A 71 7.56 -1.25 2.22
N PHE A 72 7.87 -2.22 1.35
CA PHE A 72 9.23 -2.36 0.81
C PHE A 72 9.64 -1.15 -0.02
N LYS A 73 8.76 -0.59 -0.83
CA LYS A 73 9.02 0.66 -1.54
C LYS A 73 9.28 1.81 -0.57
N LEU A 74 8.47 1.91 0.47
CA LEU A 74 8.60 2.93 1.51
C LEU A 74 9.95 2.82 2.23
N ALA A 75 10.30 1.62 2.68
CA ALA A 75 11.57 1.34 3.34
C ALA A 75 12.76 1.74 2.45
N ASN A 76 12.70 1.39 1.17
CA ASN A 76 13.74 1.77 0.21
C ASN A 76 13.90 3.29 0.10
N ARG A 77 12.82 4.04 0.09
CA ARG A 77 12.88 5.51 0.04
C ARG A 77 13.50 6.11 1.30
N TYR A 78 13.16 5.61 2.47
CA TYR A 78 13.79 6.03 3.72
C TYR A 78 15.29 5.71 3.73
N PHE A 79 15.67 4.53 3.26
CA PHE A 79 17.08 4.14 3.17
C PHE A 79 17.89 5.10 2.27
N ILE A 80 17.36 5.41 1.08
CA ILE A 80 18.02 6.34 0.13
C ILE A 80 18.21 7.72 0.75
N LEU A 81 17.28 8.18 1.58
CA LEU A 81 17.35 9.47 2.25
C LEU A 81 18.08 9.42 3.59
N LEU A 82 18.73 8.30 3.91
CA LEU A 82 19.49 8.09 5.13
C LEU A 82 18.67 8.21 6.42
N GLU A 83 17.37 7.95 6.31
CA GLU A 83 16.43 7.90 7.44
C GLU A 83 16.38 6.48 8.02
N TYR A 84 17.47 6.05 8.63
CA TYR A 84 17.66 4.67 9.06
C TYR A 84 16.69 4.20 10.13
N ASP A 85 16.28 5.07 11.05
CA ASP A 85 15.29 4.72 12.07
C ASP A 85 13.93 4.42 11.45
N LYS A 86 13.49 5.24 10.51
CA LYS A 86 12.25 5.04 9.76
C LYS A 86 12.33 3.82 8.85
N TYR A 87 13.48 3.58 8.24
CA TYR A 87 13.76 2.37 7.47
C TYR A 87 13.60 1.12 8.33
N LYS A 88 14.22 1.10 9.49
CA LYS A 88 14.15 -0.04 10.42
C LYS A 88 12.73 -0.28 10.93
N GLU A 89 12.04 0.78 11.33
CA GLU A 89 10.63 0.70 11.76
C GLU A 89 9.74 0.12 10.66
N THR A 90 9.88 0.62 9.43
CA THR A 90 9.11 0.14 8.28
C THR A 90 9.41 -1.32 7.96
N THR A 91 10.68 -1.71 7.99
CA THR A 91 11.10 -3.10 7.73
C THR A 91 10.60 -4.05 8.82
N THR A 92 10.60 -3.63 10.08
CA THR A 92 10.02 -4.40 11.19
C THR A 92 8.53 -4.64 10.96
N LYS A 93 7.81 -3.64 10.46
CA LYS A 93 6.40 -3.78 10.12
C LYS A 93 6.16 -4.78 8.98
N ILE A 94 7.03 -4.80 7.99
CA ILE A 94 7.01 -5.82 6.93
C ILE A 94 7.17 -7.21 7.53
N LEU A 95 8.14 -7.38 8.43
CA LEU A 95 8.39 -8.65 9.10
C LEU A 95 7.15 -9.12 9.87
N ASP A 96 6.54 -8.25 10.66
CA ASP A 96 5.34 -8.56 11.44
C ASP A 96 4.17 -9.03 10.56
N ILE A 97 3.90 -8.33 9.47
CA ILE A 97 2.84 -8.71 8.53
C ILE A 97 3.17 -10.03 7.85
N SER A 98 4.40 -10.20 7.39
CA SER A 98 4.85 -11.40 6.70
C SER A 98 4.78 -12.65 7.59
N GLU A 99 5.15 -12.53 8.86
CA GLU A 99 4.99 -13.58 9.86
C GLU A 99 3.53 -13.94 10.09
N SER A 100 2.65 -12.95 10.18
CA SER A 100 1.22 -13.16 10.41
C SER A 100 0.53 -13.94 9.29
N ILE A 101 1.04 -13.87 8.07
CA ILE A 101 0.52 -14.60 6.90
C ILE A 101 1.40 -15.79 6.48
N ASN A 102 2.43 -16.12 7.24
CA ASN A 102 3.39 -17.19 6.94
C ASN A 102 4.06 -17.05 5.56
N ASP A 103 4.41 -15.82 5.19
CA ASP A 103 5.10 -15.52 3.93
C ASP A 103 6.61 -15.65 4.11
N SER A 104 7.13 -16.87 3.95
CA SER A 104 8.54 -17.19 4.20
C SER A 104 9.51 -16.37 3.36
N LEU A 105 9.16 -16.06 2.13
CA LEU A 105 10.02 -15.27 1.23
C LEU A 105 10.17 -13.84 1.74
N ASN A 106 9.08 -13.20 2.10
CA ASN A 106 9.11 -11.83 2.61
C ASN A 106 9.65 -11.74 4.04
N ILE A 107 9.47 -12.78 4.86
CA ILE A 107 10.15 -12.90 6.16
C ILE A 107 11.67 -12.86 5.95
N ALA A 108 12.21 -13.74 5.10
CA ALA A 108 13.63 -13.80 4.84
C ALA A 108 14.18 -12.48 4.26
N LYS A 109 13.42 -11.84 3.37
CA LYS A 109 13.79 -10.56 2.79
C LYS A 109 13.80 -9.44 3.82
N ALA A 110 12.82 -9.38 4.70
CA ALA A 110 12.76 -8.39 5.77
C ALA A 110 13.89 -8.58 6.79
N GLU A 111 14.18 -9.80 7.17
CA GLU A 111 15.32 -10.13 8.04
C GLU A 111 16.64 -9.69 7.42
N TYR A 112 16.84 -9.98 6.13
CA TYR A 112 18.01 -9.51 5.40
C TYR A 112 18.12 -7.98 5.41
N TYR A 113 17.02 -7.27 5.25
CA TYR A 113 17.00 -5.79 5.30
C TYR A 113 17.31 -5.25 6.71
N LEU A 114 16.92 -5.98 7.74
CA LEU A 114 17.26 -5.63 9.12
C LEU A 114 18.70 -5.95 9.49
N GLY A 115 19.40 -6.73 8.66
CA GLY A 115 20.77 -7.12 8.90
C GLY A 115 20.95 -8.29 9.86
N ASP A 116 19.91 -9.09 10.02
CA ASP A 116 19.94 -10.29 10.91
C ASP A 116 20.39 -11.55 10.17
#